data_ea4bd9888c0c83428755dcb60ef1d21e
#
_entry.id   ea4bd9888c0c83428755dcb60ef1d21e
#
_cell.length_a   1.000
_cell.length_b   1.000
_cell.length_c   1.000
_cell.angle_alpha   90.00
_cell.angle_beta   90.00
_cell.angle_gamma   90.00
#
_symmetry.space_group_name_H-M   'P 1'
#
loop_
_entity.id
_entity.type
_entity.pdbx_description
1 polymer ?
#
loop_
_entity_poly.entity_id
_entity_poly.type
_entity_poly.pdbx_seq_one_letter_code
_entity_poly.pdbx_strand_id
1 'polypeptide(L)'
;VRKLQFDAQKMRTRVEDLNGILAEVGSERPGSRALEASPSPDDRSKIVQQRQKLSDDLFAARDATQQRLADAVAALETIRLSLLRMQAGSGSVESLTGDLAAAREVADDIDQLLKAQLEVERLLKPEQRSPRVRLATRR
;
A
#
# COMPACT_ATOMS: atom_id res chain seq x y z
N VAL A 1 -3.79 -2.41 20.51
CA VAL A 1 -4.85 -3.15 19.83
C VAL A 1 -5.65 -2.24 18.88
N ARG A 2 -6.24 -1.12 19.33
CA ARG A 2 -7.03 -0.20 18.47
C ARG A 2 -6.23 0.35 17.29
N LYS A 3 -4.96 0.72 17.50
CA LYS A 3 -4.07 1.18 16.42
C LYS A 3 -3.90 0.08 15.37
N LEU A 4 -3.57 -1.13 15.79
CA LEU A 4 -3.38 -2.27 14.89
C LEU A 4 -4.65 -2.63 14.10
N GLN A 5 -5.84 -2.53 14.71
CA GLN A 5 -7.11 -2.71 14.00
C GLN A 5 -7.32 -1.64 12.92
N PHE A 6 -7.03 -0.39 13.23
CA PHE A 6 -7.14 0.71 12.28
C PHE A 6 -6.13 0.56 11.12
N ASP A 7 -4.89 0.16 11.43
CA ASP A 7 -3.86 -0.07 10.42
C ASP A 7 -4.20 -1.27 9.54
N ALA A 8 -4.76 -2.35 10.11
CA ALA A 8 -5.26 -3.49 9.34
C ALA A 8 -6.40 -3.09 8.38
N GLN A 9 -7.32 -2.21 8.81
CA GLN A 9 -8.36 -1.68 7.91
C GLN A 9 -7.78 -0.88 6.75
N LYS A 10 -6.80 0.00 7.01
CA LYS A 10 -6.10 0.74 5.96
C LYS A 10 -5.40 -0.18 4.96
N MET A 11 -4.73 -1.22 5.47
CA MET A 11 -4.08 -2.22 4.61
C MET A 11 -5.09 -2.94 3.72
N ARG A 12 -6.25 -3.31 4.26
CA ARG A 12 -7.33 -3.93 3.48
C ARG A 12 -7.79 -3.04 2.35
N THR A 13 -8.10 -1.76 2.63
CA THR A 13 -8.48 -0.80 1.60
C THR A 13 -7.38 -0.67 0.54
N ARG A 14 -6.12 -0.65 0.96
CA ARG A 14 -4.99 -0.56 0.02
C ARG A 14 -4.88 -1.79 -0.88
N VAL A 15 -5.11 -2.98 -0.36
CA VAL A 15 -5.16 -4.22 -1.19
C VAL A 15 -6.28 -4.14 -2.22
N GLU A 16 -7.45 -3.64 -1.82
CA GLU A 16 -8.60 -3.45 -2.71
C GLU A 16 -8.28 -2.43 -3.82
N ASP A 17 -7.66 -1.29 -3.49
CA ASP A 17 -7.21 -0.29 -4.46
C ASP A 17 -6.20 -0.85 -5.45
N LEU A 18 -5.18 -1.58 -4.97
CA LEU A 18 -4.17 -2.21 -5.81
C LEU A 18 -4.77 -3.27 -6.74
N ASN A 19 -5.74 -4.05 -6.26
CA ASN A 19 -6.46 -5.00 -7.10
C ASN A 19 -7.28 -4.29 -8.19
N GLY A 20 -7.89 -3.14 -7.88
CA GLY A 20 -8.59 -2.30 -8.85
C GLY A 20 -7.66 -1.82 -9.96
N ILE A 21 -6.51 -1.25 -9.60
CA ILE A 21 -5.50 -0.77 -10.56
C ILE A 21 -4.98 -1.92 -11.43
N LEU A 22 -4.70 -3.09 -10.83
CA LEU A 22 -4.23 -4.26 -11.57
C LEU A 22 -5.27 -4.78 -12.56
N ALA A 23 -6.56 -4.73 -12.20
CA ALA A 23 -7.65 -5.09 -13.10
C ALA A 23 -7.76 -4.13 -14.29
N GLU A 24 -7.58 -2.83 -14.08
CA GLU A 24 -7.55 -1.82 -15.15
C GLU A 24 -6.35 -2.03 -16.08
N VAL A 25 -5.15 -2.20 -15.53
CA VAL A 25 -3.92 -2.46 -16.31
C VAL A 25 -4.05 -3.75 -17.12
N GLY A 26 -4.66 -4.78 -16.56
CA GLY A 26 -4.90 -6.07 -17.25
C GLY A 26 -6.01 -6.02 -18.31
N SER A 27 -6.96 -5.11 -18.19
CA SER A 27 -8.09 -4.98 -19.12
C SER A 27 -7.82 -4.04 -20.31
N GLU A 28 -6.81 -3.18 -20.22
CA GLU A 28 -6.41 -2.32 -21.33
C GLU A 28 -5.78 -3.15 -22.47
N ARG A 29 -6.63 -3.62 -23.38
CA ARG A 29 -6.18 -4.15 -24.67
C ARG A 29 -5.39 -3.07 -25.40
N PRO A 30 -4.16 -3.36 -25.88
CA PRO A 30 -3.40 -2.44 -26.72
C PRO A 30 -4.07 -2.33 -28.09
N GLY A 31 -5.08 -1.48 -28.23
CA GLY A 31 -5.79 -1.48 -29.52
C GLY A 31 -6.67 -0.30 -29.85
N SER A 32 -6.92 0.68 -29.00
CA SER A 32 -8.03 1.57 -29.33
C SER A 32 -7.77 3.08 -29.41
N ARG A 33 -6.57 3.62 -29.17
CA ARG A 33 -6.43 5.08 -29.21
C ARG A 33 -5.08 5.66 -29.62
N ALA A 34 -4.25 4.93 -30.34
CA ALA A 34 -2.97 5.46 -30.83
C ALA A 34 -2.86 5.22 -32.36
N LEU A 35 -3.72 5.87 -33.16
CA LEU A 35 -3.70 5.78 -34.61
C LEU A 35 -3.00 6.98 -35.27
N GLU A 36 -2.16 7.75 -34.60
CA GLU A 36 -1.51 8.89 -35.25
C GLU A 36 -0.01 9.11 -35.01
N ALA A 37 0.72 8.14 -34.52
CA ALA A 37 2.19 8.13 -34.68
C ALA A 37 2.67 6.71 -34.49
N SER A 38 3.04 6.03 -35.56
CA SER A 38 3.64 4.69 -35.49
C SER A 38 5.00 4.79 -34.77
N PRO A 39 5.10 4.40 -33.49
CA PRO A 39 6.39 4.36 -32.80
C PRO A 39 7.28 3.30 -33.44
N SER A 40 8.58 3.57 -33.53
CA SER A 40 9.60 2.61 -34.00
C SER A 40 9.45 1.26 -33.31
N PRO A 41 9.80 0.14 -33.96
CA PRO A 41 9.73 -1.20 -33.34
C PRO A 41 10.49 -1.25 -32.00
N ASP A 42 11.60 -0.52 -31.89
CA ASP A 42 12.42 -0.40 -30.67
C ASP A 42 11.69 0.35 -29.55
N ASP A 43 10.92 1.38 -29.89
CA ASP A 43 10.16 2.14 -28.90
C ASP A 43 8.96 1.35 -28.37
N ARG A 44 8.34 0.53 -29.23
CA ARG A 44 7.27 -0.39 -28.83
C ARG A 44 7.80 -1.43 -27.84
N SER A 45 8.97 -2.00 -28.10
CA SER A 45 9.57 -2.99 -27.18
C SER A 45 9.90 -2.40 -25.82
N LYS A 46 10.42 -1.18 -25.78
CA LYS A 46 10.70 -0.44 -24.53
C LYS A 46 9.43 -0.15 -23.74
N ILE A 47 8.36 0.30 -24.42
CA ILE A 47 7.06 0.57 -23.79
C ILE A 47 6.48 -0.72 -23.19
N VAL A 48 6.53 -1.84 -23.92
CA VAL A 48 6.05 -3.14 -23.41
C VAL A 48 6.85 -3.59 -22.20
N GLN A 49 8.18 -3.51 -22.24
CA GLN A 49 9.04 -3.84 -21.11
C GLN A 49 8.78 -2.95 -19.90
N GLN A 50 8.58 -1.66 -20.10
CA GLN A 50 8.28 -0.72 -19.03
C GLN A 50 6.91 -0.99 -18.39
N ARG A 51 5.89 -1.33 -19.19
CA ARG A 51 4.57 -1.75 -18.69
C ARG A 51 4.67 -3.05 -17.90
N GLN A 52 5.42 -4.04 -18.41
CA GLN A 52 5.62 -5.30 -17.70
C GLN A 52 6.27 -5.07 -16.34
N LYS A 53 7.35 -4.31 -16.31
CA LYS A 53 8.04 -3.98 -15.06
C LYS A 53 7.10 -3.27 -14.07
N LEU A 54 6.33 -2.28 -14.53
CA LEU A 54 5.36 -1.58 -13.67
C LEU A 54 4.28 -2.53 -13.14
N SER A 55 3.81 -3.46 -13.96
CA SER A 55 2.87 -4.49 -13.53
C SER A 55 3.47 -5.40 -12.46
N ASP A 56 4.70 -5.86 -12.67
CA ASP A 56 5.41 -6.72 -11.71
C ASP A 56 5.64 -6.00 -10.38
N ASP A 57 6.02 -4.71 -10.41
CA ASP A 57 6.18 -3.86 -9.23
C ASP A 57 4.85 -3.69 -8.47
N LEU A 58 3.72 -3.54 -9.18
CA LEU A 58 2.39 -3.45 -8.57
C LEU A 58 1.96 -4.77 -7.92
N PHE A 59 2.23 -5.92 -8.57
CA PHE A 59 1.96 -7.23 -7.97
C PHE A 59 2.79 -7.44 -6.70
N ALA A 60 4.08 -7.10 -6.73
CA ALA A 60 4.95 -7.19 -5.56
C ALA A 60 4.46 -6.30 -4.41
N ALA A 61 4.03 -5.07 -4.70
CA ALA A 61 3.47 -4.15 -3.71
C ALA A 61 2.17 -4.67 -3.09
N ARG A 62 1.27 -5.26 -3.91
CA ARG A 62 0.04 -5.91 -3.43
C ARG A 62 0.37 -7.07 -2.50
N ASP A 63 1.24 -7.97 -2.91
CA ASP A 63 1.58 -9.17 -2.14
C ASP A 63 2.24 -8.81 -0.82
N ALA A 64 3.16 -7.83 -0.81
CA ALA A 64 3.75 -7.31 0.42
C ALA A 64 2.69 -6.71 1.36
N THR A 65 1.73 -5.96 0.84
CA THR A 65 0.64 -5.36 1.63
C THR A 65 -0.29 -6.45 2.19
N GLN A 66 -0.60 -7.45 1.40
CA GLN A 66 -1.43 -8.60 1.81
C GLN A 66 -0.75 -9.43 2.91
N GLN A 67 0.57 -9.65 2.81
CA GLN A 67 1.32 -10.34 3.85
C GLN A 67 1.27 -9.57 5.17
N ARG A 68 1.48 -8.25 5.15
CA ARG A 68 1.40 -7.40 6.35
C ARG A 68 0.00 -7.40 6.98
N LEU A 69 -1.04 -7.45 6.15
CA LEU A 69 -2.41 -7.59 6.64
C LEU A 69 -2.61 -8.94 7.35
N ALA A 70 -2.09 -10.03 6.80
CA ALA A 70 -2.14 -11.35 7.41
C ALA A 70 -1.41 -11.38 8.77
N ASP A 71 -0.22 -10.78 8.84
CA ASP A 71 0.55 -10.67 10.09
C ASP A 71 -0.22 -9.89 11.17
N ALA A 72 -0.87 -8.77 10.78
CA ALA A 72 -1.70 -7.98 11.70
C ALA A 72 -2.91 -8.76 12.23
N VAL A 73 -3.59 -9.51 11.35
CA VAL A 73 -4.72 -10.35 11.75
C VAL A 73 -4.26 -11.46 12.70
N ALA A 74 -3.17 -12.15 12.39
CA ALA A 74 -2.61 -13.20 13.25
C ALA A 74 -2.22 -12.66 14.64
N ALA A 75 -1.61 -11.48 14.72
CA ALA A 75 -1.28 -10.84 15.98
C ALA A 75 -2.53 -10.50 16.81
N LEU A 76 -3.60 -9.99 16.16
CA LEU A 76 -4.88 -9.71 16.84
C LEU A 76 -5.56 -10.98 17.35
N GLU A 77 -5.53 -12.06 16.58
CA GLU A 77 -6.07 -13.37 16.99
C GLU A 77 -5.30 -13.96 18.18
N THR A 78 -3.98 -13.86 18.18
CA THR A 78 -3.14 -14.29 19.29
C THR A 78 -3.50 -13.57 20.58
N ILE A 79 -3.64 -12.22 20.52
CA ILE A 79 -4.08 -11.43 21.69
C ILE A 79 -5.46 -11.87 22.16
N ARG A 80 -6.39 -12.09 21.23
CA ARG A 80 -7.75 -12.56 21.57
C ARG A 80 -7.72 -13.90 22.31
N LEU A 81 -6.95 -14.85 21.80
CA LEU A 81 -6.82 -16.17 22.42
C LEU A 81 -6.17 -16.09 23.81
N SER A 82 -5.15 -15.24 23.99
CA SER A 82 -4.51 -15.04 25.29
C SER A 82 -5.47 -14.40 26.30
N LEU A 83 -6.30 -13.46 25.88
CA LEU A 83 -7.35 -12.90 26.73
C LEU A 83 -8.41 -13.94 27.13
N LEU A 84 -8.83 -14.80 26.20
CA LEU A 84 -9.76 -15.89 26.50
C LEU A 84 -9.18 -16.92 27.49
N ARG A 85 -7.88 -17.25 27.35
CA ARG A 85 -7.16 -18.11 28.29
C ARG A 85 -7.10 -17.50 29.69
N MET A 86 -6.83 -16.17 29.78
CA MET A 86 -6.85 -15.47 31.06
C MET A 86 -8.26 -15.52 31.72
N GLN A 87 -9.30 -15.28 30.90
CA GLN A 87 -10.69 -15.35 31.38
C GLN A 87 -11.07 -16.75 31.87
N ALA A 88 -10.53 -17.80 31.25
CA ALA A 88 -10.71 -19.18 31.65
C ALA A 88 -9.82 -19.59 32.85
N GLY A 89 -9.00 -18.70 33.41
CA GLY A 89 -8.12 -18.96 34.53
C GLY A 89 -6.88 -19.81 34.20
N SER A 90 -6.60 -20.05 32.92
CA SER A 90 -5.46 -20.87 32.44
C SER A 90 -4.35 -20.04 31.78
N GLY A 91 -4.49 -18.71 31.69
CA GLY A 91 -3.52 -17.80 31.08
C GLY A 91 -2.62 -17.13 32.11
N SER A 92 -1.42 -16.73 31.69
CA SER A 92 -0.52 -15.88 32.47
C SER A 92 -0.46 -14.44 31.91
N VAL A 93 -0.27 -13.48 32.78
CA VAL A 93 -0.09 -12.07 32.42
C VAL A 93 1.17 -11.88 31.59
N GLU A 94 2.22 -12.67 31.85
CA GLU A 94 3.49 -12.64 31.13
C GLU A 94 3.30 -13.05 29.66
N SER A 95 2.51 -14.10 29.39
CA SER A 95 2.18 -14.52 28.02
C SER A 95 1.46 -13.41 27.28
N LEU A 96 0.43 -12.78 27.87
CA LEU A 96 -0.30 -11.67 27.27
C LEU A 96 0.60 -10.47 27.01
N THR A 97 1.52 -10.19 27.92
CA THR A 97 2.48 -9.07 27.74
C THR A 97 3.42 -9.32 26.56
N GLY A 98 3.88 -10.57 26.40
CA GLY A 98 4.68 -10.98 25.24
C GLY A 98 3.91 -10.84 23.92
N ASP A 99 2.67 -11.32 23.88
CA ASP A 99 1.81 -11.20 22.69
C ASP A 99 1.49 -9.73 22.32
N LEU A 100 1.30 -8.88 23.33
CA LEU A 100 1.12 -7.44 23.12
C LEU A 100 2.39 -6.76 22.61
N ALA A 101 3.57 -7.19 23.06
CA ALA A 101 4.84 -6.68 22.55
C ALA A 101 5.04 -7.06 21.07
N ALA A 102 4.81 -8.32 20.71
CA ALA A 102 4.87 -8.78 19.33
C ALA A 102 3.87 -8.03 18.42
N ALA A 103 2.65 -7.80 18.88
CA ALA A 103 1.65 -7.03 18.13
C ALA A 103 2.04 -5.55 17.95
N ARG A 104 2.79 -4.97 18.89
CA ARG A 104 3.33 -3.61 18.72
C ARG A 104 4.41 -3.55 17.65
N GLU A 105 5.29 -4.52 17.61
CA GLU A 105 6.32 -4.65 16.58
C GLU A 105 5.68 -4.73 15.18
N VAL A 106 4.68 -5.58 14.99
CA VAL A 106 3.91 -5.64 13.74
C VAL A 106 3.26 -4.29 13.40
N ALA A 107 2.67 -3.61 14.39
CA ALA A 107 2.05 -2.30 14.17
C ALA A 107 3.08 -1.22 13.76
N ASP A 108 4.27 -1.25 14.32
CA ASP A 108 5.33 -0.29 13.99
C ASP A 108 5.90 -0.54 12.58
N ASP A 109 6.05 -1.80 12.18
CA ASP A 109 6.43 -2.17 10.82
C ASP A 109 5.41 -1.68 9.78
N ILE A 110 4.12 -1.87 10.06
CA ILE A 110 3.03 -1.39 9.19
C ILE A 110 3.05 0.14 9.09
N ASP A 111 3.24 0.84 10.21
CA ASP A 111 3.29 2.29 10.27
C ASP A 111 4.45 2.87 9.44
N GLN A 112 5.62 2.22 9.48
CA GLN A 112 6.77 2.58 8.64
C GLN A 112 6.47 2.41 7.15
N LEU A 113 5.84 1.31 6.77
CA LEU A 113 5.46 1.04 5.39
C LEU A 113 4.44 2.06 4.88
N LEU A 114 3.42 2.38 5.67
CA LEU A 114 2.42 3.39 5.33
C LEU A 114 3.02 4.79 5.19
N LYS A 115 3.97 5.15 6.05
CA LYS A 115 4.70 6.43 5.96
C LYS A 115 5.54 6.51 4.69
N ALA A 116 6.28 5.44 4.37
CA ALA A 116 7.07 5.38 3.15
C ALA A 116 6.20 5.51 1.89
N GLN A 117 5.04 4.86 1.87
CA GLN A 117 4.09 4.98 0.76
C GLN A 117 3.54 6.40 0.61
N LEU A 118 3.14 7.05 1.70
CA LEU A 118 2.68 8.45 1.68
C LEU A 118 3.75 9.42 1.18
N GLU A 119 5.00 9.16 1.53
CA GLU A 119 6.13 9.98 1.06
C GLU A 119 6.33 9.82 -0.45
N VAL A 120 6.26 8.59 -0.97
CA VAL A 120 6.31 8.32 -2.41
C VAL A 120 5.14 8.99 -3.14
N GLU A 121 3.91 8.88 -2.62
CA GLU A 121 2.75 9.55 -3.20
C GLU A 121 2.90 11.08 -3.20
N ARG A 122 3.49 11.64 -2.15
CA ARG A 122 3.80 13.08 -2.06
C ARG A 122 4.82 13.52 -3.09
N LEU A 123 5.84 12.71 -3.35
CA LEU A 123 6.85 12.99 -4.37
C LEU A 123 6.30 12.84 -5.79
N LEU A 124 5.37 11.92 -6.00
CA LEU A 124 4.73 11.67 -7.29
C LEU A 124 3.63 12.69 -7.64
N LYS A 125 3.06 13.39 -6.64
CA LYS A 125 2.16 14.52 -6.88
C LYS A 125 2.99 15.78 -7.09
N PRO A 126 3.26 16.21 -8.35
CA PRO A 126 3.90 17.49 -8.58
C PRO A 126 2.98 18.55 -7.97
N GLU A 127 3.48 19.26 -6.95
CA GLU A 127 2.81 20.43 -6.44
C GLU A 127 2.50 21.34 -7.64
N GLN A 128 1.21 21.54 -7.90
CA GLN A 128 0.74 22.62 -8.75
C GLN A 128 1.02 23.94 -8.02
N ARG A 129 2.31 24.27 -7.89
CA ARG A 129 2.74 25.62 -7.62
C ARG A 129 2.51 26.40 -8.91
N SER A 130 1.30 26.87 -9.10
CA SER A 130 1.04 27.98 -10.01
C SER A 130 1.93 29.14 -9.56
N PRO A 131 2.91 29.58 -10.35
CA PRO A 131 3.58 30.83 -10.08
C PRO A 131 2.52 31.91 -10.28
N ARG A 132 2.01 32.49 -9.21
CA ARG A 132 1.31 33.77 -9.27
C ARG A 132 2.30 34.81 -9.78
N VAL A 133 2.36 34.95 -11.10
CA VAL A 133 2.97 36.10 -11.73
C VAL A 133 2.16 37.32 -11.28
N ARG A 134 2.69 38.04 -10.30
CA ARG A 134 2.24 39.39 -9.99
C ARG A 134 2.69 40.25 -11.15
N LEU A 135 1.81 40.48 -12.10
CA LEU A 135 1.92 41.61 -13.04
C LEU A 135 1.87 42.88 -12.19
N ALA A 136 3.06 43.40 -11.91
CA ALA A 136 3.21 44.75 -11.40
C ALA A 136 2.87 45.71 -12.53
N THR A 137 1.66 46.24 -12.52
CA THR A 137 1.27 47.39 -13.32
C THR A 137 2.10 48.58 -12.86
N ARG A 138 3.05 49.00 -13.66
CA ARG A 138 3.79 50.23 -13.49
C ARG A 138 3.05 51.31 -14.30
N ARG A 139 2.50 52.28 -13.57
CA ARG A 139 2.16 53.60 -14.11
C ARG A 139 3.41 54.47 -14.21
#